data_ca5686e140e403be017420eecd640beb
#
_entry.id   ca5686e140e403be017420eecd640beb
#
_cell.length_a   1.000
_cell.length_b   1.000
_cell.length_c   1.000
_cell.angle_alpha   90.00
_cell.angle_beta   90.00
_cell.angle_gamma   90.00
#
_symmetry.space_group_name_H-M   'P 1'
#
loop_
_entity.id
_entity.type
_entity.pdbx_description
1 polymer ?
#
loop_
_entity_poly.entity_id
_entity_poly.type
_entity_poly.pdbx_seq_one_letter_code
_entity_poly.pdbx_strand_id
1 'polypeptide(L)'
;MTMVMIARQVGRTCTAALARGVRFEARTSFRYLSGLRARIATPFPLYSPTQTRFFHAGRVLQAEETVEEERVVDEVDVLVVGGGPAGLSAAIKIKQLAAEKNEEIRVVLLEKGAGIGNHILSGAVIQPDSLNELFPDWKDQGAPLNQPALDDKMLFLTEKGSFSLPHPPQMNNHGNYIVSLSRVVAWLGEKAEELGVEIYPGFAGAQFVWDEGPDGTKRGIKGVITNDIGLNKERKPKDSYEPGMEFRAPVTLLAEGAHGSLSQDAIRELKLREAVGADPQTYGLGIKEVWRVKPENHQAGQVVHTIGWPLDIHTYGGSFMYHMEDNLVTLGLVVGLDYKNPYLSPYQEFQRMKHHPVFAKVLEGGDCVAYGARALNEGGYQ
;
A
#
# COMPACT_ATOMS: atom_id res chain seq x y z
N MET A 1 4.29 -4.76 8.42
CA MET A 1 3.83 -6.02 9.01
C MET A 1 4.00 -6.04 10.54
N THR A 2 5.12 -5.64 11.08
CA THR A 2 5.43 -5.66 12.52
C THR A 2 4.53 -4.73 13.38
N MET A 3 4.11 -3.60 12.84
CA MET A 3 3.23 -2.63 13.53
C MET A 3 1.84 -3.19 13.90
N VAL A 4 1.37 -4.15 13.12
CA VAL A 4 0.05 -4.80 13.23
C VAL A 4 -0.08 -5.70 14.46
N MET A 5 0.93 -6.49 14.75
CA MET A 5 0.93 -7.41 15.91
C MET A 5 0.94 -6.67 17.25
N ILE A 6 1.61 -5.54 17.31
CA ILE A 6 1.84 -4.79 18.55
C ILE A 6 0.57 -4.09 19.03
N ALA A 7 -0.24 -3.55 18.13
CA ALA A 7 -1.50 -2.91 18.51
C ALA A 7 -2.46 -3.89 19.17
N ARG A 8 -2.49 -5.17 18.74
CA ARG A 8 -3.28 -6.23 19.39
C ARG A 8 -2.75 -6.60 20.77
N GLN A 9 -1.44 -6.61 20.95
CA GLN A 9 -0.82 -7.03 22.22
C GLN A 9 -0.85 -5.91 23.27
N VAL A 10 -0.59 -4.67 22.88
CA VAL A 10 -0.67 -3.48 23.75
C VAL A 10 -2.12 -3.18 24.14
N GLY A 11 -3.08 -3.35 23.24
CA GLY A 11 -4.51 -3.23 23.55
C GLY A 11 -4.96 -4.21 24.64
N ARG A 12 -4.47 -5.45 24.61
CA ARG A 12 -4.76 -6.45 25.65
C ARG A 12 -4.10 -6.13 27.01
N THR A 13 -2.91 -5.55 27.00
CA THR A 13 -2.18 -5.18 28.23
C THR A 13 -2.77 -3.92 28.87
N CYS A 14 -3.20 -2.93 28.10
CA CYS A 14 -3.89 -1.75 28.61
C CYS A 14 -5.26 -2.08 29.19
N THR A 15 -6.02 -2.99 28.57
CA THR A 15 -7.32 -3.42 29.12
C THR A 15 -7.16 -4.14 30.46
N ALA A 16 -6.07 -4.88 30.66
CA ALA A 16 -5.77 -5.56 31.91
C ALA A 16 -5.30 -4.59 33.02
N ALA A 17 -4.68 -3.47 32.68
CA ALA A 17 -4.26 -2.44 33.64
C ALA A 17 -5.42 -1.55 34.11
N LEU A 18 -6.40 -1.29 33.26
CA LEU A 18 -7.62 -0.52 33.61
C LEU A 18 -8.63 -1.32 34.42
N ALA A 19 -8.53 -2.66 34.46
CA ALA A 19 -9.40 -3.53 35.26
C ALA A 19 -9.01 -3.63 36.74
N ARG A 20 -7.91 -3.01 37.19
CA ARG A 20 -7.50 -2.98 38.60
C ARG A 20 -7.62 -1.57 39.18
N GLY A 21 -8.84 -1.24 39.56
CA GLY A 21 -9.17 -0.45 40.69
C GLY A 21 -8.90 1.05 40.72
N VAL A 22 -9.80 1.86 40.21
CA VAL A 22 -10.16 3.11 40.84
C VAL A 22 -11.70 3.22 40.82
N ARG A 23 -12.33 3.10 41.97
CA ARG A 23 -13.74 3.43 42.16
C ARG A 23 -13.85 4.95 42.21
N PHE A 24 -14.52 5.55 41.26
CA PHE A 24 -15.05 6.91 41.37
C PHE A 24 -16.55 6.83 41.70
N GLU A 25 -16.90 7.32 42.86
CA GLU A 25 -18.30 7.53 43.25
C GLU A 25 -18.89 8.69 42.43
N ALA A 26 -19.88 8.40 41.62
CA ALA A 26 -20.70 9.41 40.98
C ALA A 26 -21.88 9.74 41.90
N ARG A 27 -21.88 10.92 42.52
CA ARG A 27 -23.05 11.50 43.16
C ARG A 27 -23.93 12.16 42.10
N THR A 28 -25.06 11.56 41.89
CA THR A 28 -26.22 12.09 41.16
C THR A 28 -26.83 13.28 41.86
N SER A 29 -27.09 14.36 41.13
CA SER A 29 -28.08 15.39 41.53
C SER A 29 -28.95 15.71 40.33
N PHE A 30 -30.14 15.11 40.31
CA PHE A 30 -31.26 15.57 39.49
C PHE A 30 -31.91 16.77 40.16
N ARG A 31 -32.11 17.88 39.45
CA ARG A 31 -33.20 18.84 39.73
C ARG A 31 -33.79 19.38 38.43
N TYR A 32 -35.05 19.13 38.33
CA TYR A 32 -36.14 19.67 37.53
C TYR A 32 -35.95 21.11 37.06
N LEU A 33 -36.31 21.36 35.80
CA LEU A 33 -37.11 22.54 35.43
C LEU A 33 -38.05 22.19 34.28
N SER A 34 -39.32 22.21 34.63
CA SER A 34 -40.48 22.14 33.76
C SER A 34 -40.74 23.49 33.12
N GLY A 35 -41.17 23.44 31.85
CA GLY A 35 -42.03 24.49 31.29
C GLY A 35 -41.41 25.34 30.21
N LEU A 36 -41.77 25.00 28.94
CA LEU A 36 -42.18 26.01 27.96
C LEU A 36 -42.91 25.34 26.80
N ARG A 37 -44.20 25.60 26.75
CA ARG A 37 -45.04 25.34 25.55
C ARG A 37 -44.69 26.37 24.48
N ALA A 38 -44.45 25.94 23.26
CA ALA A 38 -44.66 26.78 22.09
C ALA A 38 -44.81 25.97 20.81
N ARG A 39 -45.98 26.04 20.29
CA ARG A 39 -46.44 26.31 18.92
C ARG A 39 -46.02 25.38 17.78
N ILE A 40 -47.02 24.70 17.39
CA ILE A 40 -47.35 24.04 16.15
C ILE A 40 -46.85 24.85 14.93
N ALA A 41 -46.09 24.25 14.07
CA ALA A 41 -45.85 24.71 12.73
C ALA A 41 -46.01 23.52 11.76
N THR A 42 -46.95 23.66 10.89
CA THR A 42 -47.29 23.12 9.56
C THR A 42 -46.67 21.78 9.10
N PRO A 43 -47.50 20.91 8.52
CA PRO A 43 -47.06 19.59 8.05
C PRO A 43 -46.24 19.68 6.76
N PHE A 44 -45.10 19.01 6.75
CA PHE A 44 -44.40 18.71 5.51
C PHE A 44 -45.23 17.75 4.66
N PRO A 45 -45.22 17.87 3.33
CA PRO A 45 -45.97 16.98 2.45
C PRO A 45 -45.38 15.57 2.52
N LEU A 46 -46.27 14.61 2.72
CA LEU A 46 -46.02 13.18 2.65
C LEU A 46 -45.45 12.83 1.28
N TYR A 47 -44.21 12.43 1.22
CA TYR A 47 -43.60 11.87 0.02
C TYR A 47 -44.21 10.49 -0.24
N SER A 48 -44.87 10.35 -1.39
CA SER A 48 -45.47 9.12 -1.87
C SER A 48 -44.38 8.08 -2.13
N PRO A 49 -44.50 6.83 -1.65
CA PRO A 49 -43.50 5.79 -1.90
C PRO A 49 -43.83 5.08 -3.22
N THR A 50 -43.45 5.65 -4.35
CA THR A 50 -43.50 4.91 -5.63
C THR A 50 -42.45 5.45 -6.58
N GLN A 51 -41.24 5.02 -6.40
CA GLN A 51 -40.29 4.73 -7.48
C GLN A 51 -39.13 3.93 -6.89
N THR A 52 -39.35 2.62 -6.76
CA THR A 52 -38.27 1.65 -6.62
C THR A 52 -37.42 1.75 -7.89
N ARG A 53 -36.34 2.53 -7.84
CA ARG A 53 -35.33 2.44 -8.89
C ARG A 53 -34.63 1.10 -8.65
N PHE A 54 -35.03 0.10 -9.41
CA PHE A 54 -34.22 -1.09 -9.59
C PHE A 54 -32.85 -0.63 -10.12
N PHE A 55 -31.80 -0.83 -9.34
CA PHE A 55 -30.48 -0.88 -9.89
C PHE A 55 -30.50 -1.99 -10.93
N HIS A 56 -30.49 -1.62 -12.19
CA HIS A 56 -30.25 -2.57 -13.24
C HIS A 56 -28.85 -3.15 -12.97
N ALA A 57 -28.81 -4.41 -12.61
CA ALA A 57 -27.62 -5.21 -12.69
C ALA A 57 -26.96 -4.92 -14.04
N GLY A 58 -25.69 -4.57 -14.01
CA GLY A 58 -24.97 -4.10 -15.16
C GLY A 58 -25.28 -4.97 -16.38
N ARG A 59 -25.65 -4.32 -17.46
CA ARG A 59 -25.73 -4.94 -18.77
C ARG A 59 -24.41 -5.69 -18.96
N VAL A 60 -24.48 -7.01 -19.02
CA VAL A 60 -23.40 -7.81 -19.59
C VAL A 60 -23.24 -7.24 -20.99
N LEU A 61 -22.19 -6.45 -21.21
CA LEU A 61 -21.83 -6.01 -22.54
C LEU A 61 -21.56 -7.29 -23.31
N GLN A 62 -22.46 -7.64 -24.23
CA GLN A 62 -22.16 -8.64 -25.23
C GLN A 62 -20.84 -8.21 -25.86
N ALA A 63 -19.88 -9.11 -25.92
CA ALA A 63 -18.67 -8.90 -26.66
C ALA A 63 -19.08 -8.61 -28.11
N GLU A 64 -19.03 -7.33 -28.52
CA GLU A 64 -19.01 -6.98 -29.93
C GLU A 64 -17.73 -7.65 -30.48
N GLU A 65 -17.83 -8.24 -31.66
CA GLU A 65 -16.71 -8.81 -32.39
C GLU A 65 -15.56 -7.78 -32.38
N THR A 66 -14.60 -8.01 -31.50
CA THR A 66 -13.33 -7.28 -31.53
C THR A 66 -12.64 -7.77 -32.78
N VAL A 67 -12.31 -6.87 -33.68
CA VAL A 67 -11.31 -7.13 -34.71
C VAL A 67 -10.10 -7.64 -33.96
N GLU A 68 -9.80 -8.94 -34.05
CA GLU A 68 -8.55 -9.52 -33.53
C GLU A 68 -7.42 -8.95 -34.39
N GLU A 69 -6.95 -7.76 -34.05
CA GLU A 69 -5.67 -7.28 -34.55
C GLU A 69 -4.60 -8.22 -34.02
N GLU A 70 -3.78 -8.74 -34.93
CA GLU A 70 -2.70 -9.67 -34.62
C GLU A 70 -1.73 -9.02 -33.64
N ARG A 71 -1.71 -9.49 -32.39
CA ARG A 71 -0.83 -8.96 -31.35
C ARG A 71 0.59 -9.41 -31.60
N VAL A 72 1.54 -8.53 -31.34
CA VAL A 72 2.95 -8.93 -31.31
C VAL A 72 3.15 -9.88 -30.13
N VAL A 73 3.68 -11.06 -30.44
CA VAL A 73 4.00 -12.11 -29.43
C VAL A 73 5.51 -12.11 -29.20
N ASP A 74 5.91 -12.06 -27.95
CA ASP A 74 7.31 -12.20 -27.53
C ASP A 74 7.44 -13.38 -26.55
N GLU A 75 8.44 -14.22 -26.76
CA GLU A 75 8.72 -15.41 -25.94
C GLU A 75 9.96 -15.16 -25.08
N VAL A 76 9.82 -15.38 -23.77
CA VAL A 76 10.86 -15.12 -22.77
C VAL A 76 10.95 -16.30 -21.80
N ASP A 77 12.05 -16.43 -21.08
CA ASP A 77 12.21 -17.53 -20.10
C ASP A 77 11.48 -17.20 -18.79
N VAL A 78 11.56 -15.93 -18.34
CA VAL A 78 10.90 -15.45 -17.14
C VAL A 78 10.24 -14.10 -17.40
N LEU A 79 8.96 -14.02 -17.10
CA LEU A 79 8.18 -12.79 -17.12
C LEU A 79 7.91 -12.32 -15.68
N VAL A 80 8.26 -11.08 -15.38
CA VAL A 80 7.98 -10.44 -14.08
C VAL A 80 6.97 -9.33 -14.28
N VAL A 81 5.84 -9.38 -13.58
CA VAL A 81 4.79 -8.35 -13.62
C VAL A 81 4.86 -7.49 -12.36
N GLY A 82 5.37 -6.27 -12.51
CA GLY A 82 5.53 -5.27 -11.46
C GLY A 82 6.99 -4.94 -11.14
N GLY A 83 7.40 -3.70 -11.46
CA GLY A 83 8.73 -3.13 -11.22
C GLY A 83 8.93 -2.54 -9.82
N GLY A 84 8.29 -3.15 -8.81
CA GLY A 84 8.50 -2.81 -7.41
C GLY A 84 9.69 -3.54 -6.79
N PRO A 85 9.93 -3.34 -5.46
CA PRO A 85 11.05 -3.98 -4.76
C PRO A 85 11.09 -5.51 -4.95
N ALA A 86 9.92 -6.16 -4.89
CA ALA A 86 9.82 -7.62 -5.01
C ALA A 86 10.19 -8.11 -6.41
N GLY A 87 9.62 -7.50 -7.45
CA GLY A 87 9.87 -7.92 -8.84
C GLY A 87 11.31 -7.67 -9.26
N LEU A 88 11.86 -6.50 -8.93
CA LEU A 88 13.26 -6.18 -9.24
C LEU A 88 14.25 -7.09 -8.50
N SER A 89 14.03 -7.31 -7.20
CA SER A 89 14.89 -8.22 -6.42
C SER A 89 14.87 -9.65 -6.99
N ALA A 90 13.70 -10.14 -7.40
CA ALA A 90 13.59 -11.45 -8.04
C ALA A 90 14.30 -11.49 -9.39
N ALA A 91 14.08 -10.49 -10.26
CA ALA A 91 14.73 -10.41 -11.56
C ALA A 91 16.27 -10.35 -11.46
N ILE A 92 16.77 -9.50 -10.56
CA ILE A 92 18.21 -9.38 -10.25
C ILE A 92 18.77 -10.72 -9.79
N LYS A 93 18.11 -11.37 -8.81
CA LYS A 93 18.61 -12.63 -8.27
C LYS A 93 18.62 -13.75 -9.32
N ILE A 94 17.63 -13.81 -10.19
CA ILE A 94 17.59 -14.75 -11.32
C ILE A 94 18.80 -14.54 -12.23
N LYS A 95 19.09 -13.30 -12.63
CA LYS A 95 20.24 -13.00 -13.49
C LYS A 95 21.58 -13.31 -12.81
N GLN A 96 21.72 -13.02 -11.51
CA GLN A 96 22.91 -13.39 -10.74
C GLN A 96 23.14 -14.90 -10.72
N LEU A 97 22.08 -15.68 -10.42
CA LEU A 97 22.16 -17.15 -10.38
C LEU A 97 22.42 -17.76 -11.76
N ALA A 98 21.86 -17.19 -12.81
CA ALA A 98 22.12 -17.59 -14.19
C ALA A 98 23.60 -17.39 -14.55
N ALA A 99 24.17 -16.23 -14.20
CA ALA A 99 25.58 -15.93 -14.41
C ALA A 99 26.49 -16.88 -13.64
N GLU A 100 26.19 -17.21 -12.37
CA GLU A 100 26.94 -18.18 -11.57
C GLU A 100 26.97 -19.58 -12.20
N LYS A 101 25.89 -19.95 -12.90
CA LYS A 101 25.76 -21.25 -13.59
C LYS A 101 26.22 -21.24 -15.04
N ASN A 102 26.64 -20.09 -15.56
CA ASN A 102 26.90 -19.85 -16.97
C ASN A 102 25.73 -20.23 -17.89
N GLU A 103 24.50 -19.92 -17.40
CA GLU A 103 23.25 -20.09 -18.15
C GLU A 103 22.79 -18.74 -18.70
N GLU A 104 22.24 -18.72 -19.90
CA GLU A 104 21.60 -17.52 -20.43
C GLU A 104 20.11 -17.64 -20.23
N ILE A 105 19.53 -16.74 -19.41
CA ILE A 105 18.11 -16.67 -19.10
C ILE A 105 17.61 -15.26 -19.48
N ARG A 106 16.66 -15.19 -20.39
CA ARG A 106 15.99 -13.96 -20.79
C ARG A 106 14.91 -13.60 -19.80
N VAL A 107 15.07 -12.47 -19.10
CA VAL A 107 14.13 -11.97 -18.08
C VAL A 107 13.52 -10.66 -18.56
N VAL A 108 12.21 -10.63 -18.71
CA VAL A 108 11.43 -9.42 -19.01
C VAL A 108 10.64 -9.00 -17.79
N LEU A 109 10.63 -7.69 -17.50
CA LEU A 109 9.89 -7.08 -16.42
C LEU A 109 8.94 -6.01 -16.97
N LEU A 110 7.64 -6.16 -16.69
CA LEU A 110 6.61 -5.19 -17.05
C LEU A 110 6.34 -4.26 -15.87
N GLU A 111 6.34 -2.94 -16.12
CA GLU A 111 5.96 -1.93 -15.14
C GLU A 111 4.89 -0.99 -15.73
N LYS A 112 3.75 -0.85 -15.04
CA LYS A 112 2.65 0.00 -15.48
C LYS A 112 2.93 1.50 -15.40
N GLY A 113 3.86 1.91 -14.52
CA GLY A 113 4.31 3.29 -14.40
C GLY A 113 5.20 3.69 -15.57
N ALA A 114 5.25 4.98 -15.86
CA ALA A 114 6.09 5.53 -16.92
C ALA A 114 7.60 5.38 -16.66
N GLY A 115 7.98 4.89 -15.48
CA GLY A 115 9.35 4.59 -15.06
C GLY A 115 9.35 3.86 -13.73
N ILE A 116 10.44 3.15 -13.46
CA ILE A 116 10.64 2.43 -12.20
C ILE A 116 10.59 3.41 -11.02
N GLY A 117 9.84 3.05 -9.98
CA GLY A 117 9.69 3.88 -8.77
C GLY A 117 8.63 4.97 -8.84
N ASN A 118 8.09 5.31 -10.03
CA ASN A 118 7.15 6.42 -10.21
C ASN A 118 5.83 6.26 -9.43
N HIS A 119 5.40 5.04 -9.19
CA HIS A 119 4.17 4.75 -8.43
C HIS A 119 4.44 4.45 -6.95
N ILE A 120 5.64 4.70 -6.46
CA ILE A 120 6.03 4.46 -5.07
C ILE A 120 6.09 5.80 -4.33
N LEU A 121 5.25 5.98 -3.32
CA LEU A 121 5.34 7.12 -2.42
C LEU A 121 6.48 6.91 -1.43
N SER A 122 7.37 7.89 -1.37
CA SER A 122 8.57 7.90 -0.56
C SER A 122 8.35 7.86 0.95
N GLY A 123 9.41 7.58 1.67
CA GLY A 123 9.49 7.51 3.12
C GLY A 123 9.21 6.12 3.67
N ALA A 124 10.27 5.39 3.95
CA ALA A 124 10.22 4.09 4.60
C ALA A 124 11.44 3.92 5.50
N VAL A 125 11.35 3.01 6.47
CA VAL A 125 12.52 2.49 7.17
C VAL A 125 12.80 1.10 6.60
N ILE A 126 14.03 0.91 6.11
CA ILE A 126 14.48 -0.35 5.50
C ILE A 126 15.49 -1.02 6.39
N GLN A 127 15.29 -2.31 6.65
CA GLN A 127 16.28 -3.22 7.16
C GLN A 127 17.17 -3.66 5.99
N PRO A 128 18.51 -3.46 6.08
CA PRO A 128 19.38 -3.66 4.92
C PRO A 128 19.76 -5.13 4.64
N ASP A 129 19.32 -6.09 5.44
CA ASP A 129 19.76 -7.48 5.36
C ASP A 129 19.53 -8.11 3.97
N SER A 130 18.33 -7.91 3.41
CA SER A 130 18.02 -8.41 2.05
C SER A 130 18.85 -7.71 0.98
N LEU A 131 19.19 -6.44 1.19
CA LEU A 131 20.05 -5.70 0.26
C LEU A 131 21.51 -6.16 0.40
N ASN A 132 21.97 -6.45 1.62
CA ASN A 132 23.29 -7.03 1.85
C ASN A 132 23.45 -8.41 1.18
N GLU A 133 22.37 -9.20 1.10
CA GLU A 133 22.36 -10.48 0.39
C GLU A 133 22.35 -10.30 -1.13
N LEU A 134 21.62 -9.31 -1.63
CA LEU A 134 21.49 -9.07 -3.07
C LEU A 134 22.72 -8.37 -3.65
N PHE A 135 23.27 -7.38 -2.94
CA PHE A 135 24.44 -6.59 -3.28
C PHE A 135 25.26 -6.33 -2.01
N PRO A 136 26.23 -7.20 -1.66
CA PRO A 136 27.05 -7.03 -0.47
C PRO A 136 27.80 -5.69 -0.40
N ASP A 137 28.11 -5.11 -1.55
CA ASP A 137 28.83 -3.85 -1.77
C ASP A 137 27.90 -2.68 -2.15
N TRP A 138 26.61 -2.75 -1.84
CA TRP A 138 25.62 -1.73 -2.23
C TRP A 138 26.03 -0.29 -1.85
N LYS A 139 26.79 -0.12 -0.78
CA LYS A 139 27.29 1.20 -0.34
C LYS A 139 28.26 1.78 -1.35
N ASP A 140 29.18 0.95 -1.83
CA ASP A 140 30.17 1.35 -2.83
C ASP A 140 29.54 1.53 -4.21
N GLN A 141 28.42 0.85 -4.47
CA GLN A 141 27.61 1.00 -5.67
C GLN A 141 26.64 2.19 -5.64
N GLY A 142 26.65 3.00 -4.57
CA GLY A 142 25.87 4.23 -4.49
C GLY A 142 24.38 4.02 -4.25
N ALA A 143 23.97 2.93 -3.60
CA ALA A 143 22.58 2.75 -3.18
C ALA A 143 22.13 3.92 -2.29
N PRO A 144 20.95 4.51 -2.49
CA PRO A 144 20.51 5.73 -1.81
C PRO A 144 19.98 5.46 -0.39
N LEU A 145 20.78 4.79 0.45
CA LEU A 145 20.54 4.56 1.86
C LEU A 145 21.47 5.44 2.70
N ASN A 146 21.21 6.75 2.73
CA ASN A 146 22.14 7.73 3.31
C ASN A 146 21.80 8.08 4.76
N GLN A 147 20.54 7.94 5.19
CA GLN A 147 20.08 8.35 6.51
C GLN A 147 19.87 7.14 7.42
N PRO A 148 20.81 6.82 8.33
CA PRO A 148 20.55 5.78 9.33
C PRO A 148 19.46 6.20 10.32
N ALA A 149 18.70 5.23 10.82
CA ALA A 149 17.78 5.45 11.93
C ALA A 149 18.60 5.56 13.24
N LEU A 150 18.47 6.69 13.93
CA LEU A 150 19.29 7.02 15.09
C LEU A 150 18.49 7.08 16.41
N ASP A 151 17.22 7.45 16.34
CA ASP A 151 16.34 7.63 17.51
C ASP A 151 14.95 7.07 17.21
N ASP A 152 14.51 6.11 18.01
CA ASP A 152 13.22 5.44 17.90
C ASP A 152 12.30 5.85 19.04
N LYS A 153 11.07 6.26 18.69
CA LYS A 153 10.03 6.59 19.66
C LYS A 153 8.74 5.86 19.37
N MET A 154 8.16 5.28 20.41
CA MET A 154 6.79 4.76 20.39
C MET A 154 5.92 5.58 21.32
N LEU A 155 4.88 6.22 20.79
CA LEU A 155 4.01 7.11 21.55
C LEU A 155 2.56 6.60 21.53
N PHE A 156 1.86 6.78 22.65
CA PHE A 156 0.41 6.77 22.67
C PHE A 156 -0.09 8.20 22.62
N LEU A 157 -0.97 8.50 21.67
CA LEU A 157 -1.57 9.81 21.52
C LEU A 157 -2.96 9.84 22.16
N THR A 158 -3.20 10.90 22.92
CA THR A 158 -4.53 11.36 23.31
C THR A 158 -4.88 12.57 22.45
N GLU A 159 -6.06 13.14 22.57
CA GLU A 159 -6.44 14.31 21.77
C GLU A 159 -5.50 15.52 21.90
N LYS A 160 -4.90 15.71 23.08
CA LYS A 160 -4.11 16.92 23.39
C LYS A 160 -2.68 16.64 23.86
N GLY A 161 -2.32 15.39 24.04
CA GLY A 161 -1.02 15.04 24.59
C GLY A 161 -0.56 13.66 24.17
N SER A 162 0.65 13.32 24.59
CA SER A 162 1.25 12.01 24.30
C SER A 162 2.04 11.51 25.49
N PHE A 163 2.19 10.19 25.59
CA PHE A 163 3.11 9.56 26.52
C PHE A 163 3.87 8.44 25.82
N SER A 164 5.12 8.24 26.25
CA SER A 164 5.97 7.22 25.67
C SER A 164 5.53 5.83 26.11
N LEU A 165 5.53 4.91 25.16
CA LEU A 165 5.34 3.49 25.39
C LEU A 165 6.69 2.77 25.38
N PRO A 166 6.81 1.62 26.09
CA PRO A 166 7.94 0.73 25.90
C PRO A 166 8.08 0.37 24.43
N HIS A 167 9.30 0.45 23.92
CA HIS A 167 9.59 0.14 22.53
C HIS A 167 9.57 -1.39 22.33
N PRO A 168 8.70 -1.93 21.47
CA PRO A 168 8.68 -3.36 21.21
C PRO A 168 9.95 -3.78 20.47
N PRO A 169 10.59 -4.89 20.84
CA PRO A 169 11.84 -5.34 20.21
C PRO A 169 11.75 -5.46 18.68
N GLN A 170 10.58 -5.83 18.16
CA GLN A 170 10.33 -6.00 16.72
C GLN A 170 10.27 -4.67 15.95
N MET A 171 10.18 -3.55 16.65
CA MET A 171 10.18 -2.20 16.07
C MET A 171 11.52 -1.48 16.26
N ASN A 172 12.52 -2.15 16.78
CA ASN A 172 13.86 -1.58 16.92
C ASN A 172 14.46 -1.34 15.53
N ASN A 173 14.77 -0.08 15.24
CA ASN A 173 15.36 0.33 13.97
C ASN A 173 16.87 0.57 14.03
N HIS A 174 17.54 0.11 15.07
CA HIS A 174 18.99 0.18 15.15
C HIS A 174 19.64 -0.58 13.98
N GLY A 175 20.46 0.11 13.19
CA GLY A 175 21.08 -0.45 11.98
C GLY A 175 20.21 -0.35 10.71
N ASN A 176 18.97 0.11 10.80
CA ASN A 176 18.09 0.36 9.68
C ASN A 176 18.33 1.76 9.08
N TYR A 177 17.78 1.99 7.90
CA TYR A 177 17.91 3.25 7.16
C TYR A 177 16.55 3.84 6.84
N ILE A 178 16.41 5.15 7.03
CA ILE A 178 15.27 5.93 6.57
C ILE A 178 15.55 6.32 5.12
N VAL A 179 14.67 5.92 4.20
CA VAL A 179 14.92 6.06 2.77
C VAL A 179 13.73 6.65 2.00
N SER A 180 14.04 7.21 0.85
CA SER A 180 13.08 7.39 -0.23
C SER A 180 12.95 6.07 -1.00
N LEU A 181 11.89 5.30 -0.74
CA LEU A 181 11.73 3.99 -1.37
C LEU A 181 11.65 4.07 -2.89
N SER A 182 11.08 5.14 -3.45
CA SER A 182 11.07 5.36 -4.90
C SER A 182 12.48 5.47 -5.49
N ARG A 183 13.41 6.15 -4.78
CA ARG A 183 14.81 6.27 -5.21
C ARG A 183 15.56 4.94 -5.10
N VAL A 184 15.33 4.19 -4.02
CA VAL A 184 15.91 2.85 -3.85
C VAL A 184 15.45 1.91 -4.97
N VAL A 185 14.17 1.95 -5.31
CA VAL A 185 13.61 1.10 -6.36
C VAL A 185 14.09 1.53 -7.75
N ALA A 186 14.25 2.84 -8.01
CA ALA A 186 14.86 3.33 -9.24
C ALA A 186 16.30 2.81 -9.40
N TRP A 187 17.10 2.89 -8.33
CA TRP A 187 18.46 2.34 -8.31
C TRP A 187 18.47 0.81 -8.55
N LEU A 188 17.54 0.05 -7.94
CA LEU A 188 17.39 -1.38 -8.23
C LEU A 188 17.04 -1.63 -9.70
N GLY A 189 16.24 -0.75 -10.32
CA GLY A 189 15.94 -0.81 -11.76
C GLY A 189 17.21 -0.67 -12.61
N GLU A 190 18.05 0.33 -12.33
CA GLU A 190 19.33 0.51 -13.00
C GLU A 190 20.22 -0.74 -12.86
N LYS A 191 20.29 -1.31 -11.65
CA LYS A 191 21.06 -2.55 -11.40
C LYS A 191 20.49 -3.77 -12.13
N ALA A 192 19.18 -3.85 -12.28
CA ALA A 192 18.54 -4.92 -13.05
C ALA A 192 18.88 -4.80 -14.55
N GLU A 193 18.84 -3.59 -15.11
CA GLU A 193 19.23 -3.34 -16.52
C GLU A 193 20.73 -3.64 -16.75
N GLU A 194 21.62 -3.25 -15.82
CA GLU A 194 23.05 -3.59 -15.86
C GLU A 194 23.31 -5.11 -15.93
N LEU A 195 22.45 -5.91 -15.30
CA LEU A 195 22.50 -7.37 -15.33
C LEU A 195 21.79 -7.97 -16.55
N GLY A 196 21.22 -7.16 -17.44
CA GLY A 196 20.54 -7.60 -18.64
C GLY A 196 19.10 -8.04 -18.41
N VAL A 197 18.38 -7.46 -17.45
CA VAL A 197 16.92 -7.54 -17.36
C VAL A 197 16.31 -6.55 -18.34
N GLU A 198 15.39 -7.00 -19.18
CA GLU A 198 14.65 -6.13 -20.10
C GLU A 198 13.46 -5.52 -19.36
N ILE A 199 13.50 -4.21 -19.11
CA ILE A 199 12.43 -3.50 -18.40
C ILE A 199 11.55 -2.74 -19.40
N TYR A 200 10.23 -2.96 -19.31
CA TYR A 200 9.22 -2.32 -20.15
C TYR A 200 8.35 -1.37 -19.28
N PRO A 201 8.76 -0.10 -19.11
CA PRO A 201 7.94 0.89 -18.43
C PRO A 201 6.75 1.34 -19.29
N GLY A 202 5.62 1.62 -18.68
CA GLY A 202 4.36 1.95 -19.36
C GLY A 202 3.52 0.74 -19.78
N PHE A 203 4.03 -0.47 -19.62
CA PHE A 203 3.36 -1.73 -20.00
C PHE A 203 2.68 -2.35 -18.78
N ALA A 204 1.37 -2.24 -18.71
CA ALA A 204 0.59 -2.86 -17.64
C ALA A 204 0.11 -4.25 -18.07
N GLY A 205 0.38 -5.26 -17.28
CA GLY A 205 -0.25 -6.57 -17.47
C GLY A 205 -1.77 -6.45 -17.27
N ALA A 206 -2.54 -6.85 -18.28
CA ALA A 206 -3.98 -6.68 -18.32
C ALA A 206 -4.78 -7.98 -18.32
N GLN A 207 -4.27 -9.02 -19.00
CA GLN A 207 -4.94 -10.30 -19.14
C GLN A 207 -3.92 -11.43 -19.10
N PHE A 208 -4.36 -12.63 -18.70
CA PHE A 208 -3.55 -13.83 -18.81
C PHE A 208 -3.74 -14.52 -20.16
N VAL A 209 -2.67 -15.07 -20.68
CA VAL A 209 -2.71 -16.16 -21.65
C VAL A 209 -2.78 -17.46 -20.86
N TRP A 210 -3.96 -18.09 -20.88
CA TRP A 210 -4.20 -19.32 -20.10
C TRP A 210 -3.70 -20.57 -20.81
N ASP A 211 -3.19 -21.51 -20.02
CA ASP A 211 -3.08 -22.91 -20.44
C ASP A 211 -4.42 -23.56 -20.20
N GLU A 212 -5.16 -23.80 -21.28
CA GLU A 212 -6.49 -24.38 -21.22
C GLU A 212 -6.48 -25.84 -21.65
N GLY A 213 -7.16 -26.68 -20.90
CA GLY A 213 -7.42 -28.06 -21.28
C GLY A 213 -8.45 -28.16 -22.40
N PRO A 214 -8.62 -29.36 -22.99
CA PRO A 214 -9.64 -29.59 -24.04
C PRO A 214 -11.07 -29.32 -23.59
N ASP A 215 -11.32 -29.29 -22.30
CA ASP A 215 -12.60 -29.03 -21.64
C ASP A 215 -12.78 -27.54 -21.24
N GLY A 216 -11.87 -26.66 -21.66
CA GLY A 216 -11.84 -25.24 -21.27
C GLY A 216 -11.38 -24.98 -19.85
N THR A 217 -10.90 -25.99 -19.12
CA THR A 217 -10.39 -25.82 -17.76
C THR A 217 -9.05 -25.12 -17.78
N LYS A 218 -8.91 -24.01 -17.06
CA LYS A 218 -7.66 -23.30 -16.88
C LYS A 218 -6.73 -24.09 -15.97
N ARG A 219 -5.56 -24.48 -16.50
CA ARG A 219 -4.58 -25.33 -15.82
C ARG A 219 -3.38 -24.55 -15.32
N GLY A 220 -3.07 -23.43 -15.98
CA GLY A 220 -1.92 -22.60 -15.66
C GLY A 220 -1.89 -21.34 -16.49
N ILE A 221 -0.82 -20.59 -16.35
CA ILE A 221 -0.59 -19.33 -17.05
C ILE A 221 0.57 -19.55 -18.03
N LYS A 222 0.35 -19.26 -19.31
CA LYS A 222 1.36 -19.31 -20.38
C LYS A 222 2.01 -17.96 -20.61
N GLY A 223 1.37 -16.86 -20.16
CA GLY A 223 1.87 -15.53 -20.41
C GLY A 223 0.89 -14.44 -19.98
N VAL A 224 1.21 -13.23 -20.36
CA VAL A 224 0.43 -12.03 -20.05
C VAL A 224 0.30 -11.16 -21.30
N ILE A 225 -0.91 -10.65 -21.51
CA ILE A 225 -1.20 -9.61 -22.49
C ILE A 225 -1.19 -8.26 -21.77
N THR A 226 -0.49 -7.29 -22.34
CA THR A 226 -0.50 -5.91 -21.83
C THR A 226 -1.75 -5.18 -22.30
N ASN A 227 -2.08 -4.07 -21.63
CA ASN A 227 -3.26 -3.29 -21.99
C ASN A 227 -3.10 -2.61 -23.36
N ASP A 228 -4.22 -2.54 -24.08
CA ASP A 228 -4.33 -1.75 -25.30
C ASP A 228 -4.22 -0.26 -24.96
N ILE A 229 -3.58 0.51 -25.83
CA ILE A 229 -3.43 1.97 -25.75
C ILE A 229 -4.35 2.63 -26.75
N GLY A 230 -4.72 3.90 -26.52
CA GLY A 230 -5.53 4.67 -27.46
C GLY A 230 -7.01 4.30 -27.53
N LEU A 231 -7.58 3.72 -26.49
CA LEU A 231 -9.02 3.51 -26.38
C LEU A 231 -9.74 4.77 -25.84
N ASN A 232 -10.97 5.02 -26.31
CA ASN A 232 -11.85 6.05 -25.75
C ASN A 232 -12.59 5.53 -24.49
N LYS A 233 -13.48 6.37 -23.90
CA LYS A 233 -14.24 5.99 -22.69
C LYS A 233 -15.20 4.83 -22.93
N GLU A 234 -15.67 4.66 -24.16
CA GLU A 234 -16.54 3.58 -24.60
C GLU A 234 -15.75 2.32 -25.05
N ARG A 235 -14.41 2.31 -24.80
CA ARG A 235 -13.46 1.26 -25.18
C ARG A 235 -13.36 1.03 -26.69
N LYS A 236 -13.66 2.02 -27.52
CA LYS A 236 -13.47 1.98 -28.97
C LYS A 236 -12.11 2.54 -29.35
N PRO A 237 -11.43 1.96 -30.37
CA PRO A 237 -10.17 2.45 -30.87
C PRO A 237 -10.26 3.91 -31.34
N LYS A 238 -9.22 4.69 -31.04
CA LYS A 238 -8.94 6.01 -31.60
C LYS A 238 -7.91 5.87 -32.72
N ASP A 239 -7.59 6.98 -33.41
CA ASP A 239 -6.54 7.01 -34.42
C ASP A 239 -5.14 6.63 -33.86
N SER A 240 -4.96 6.76 -32.55
CA SER A 240 -3.74 6.38 -31.81
C SER A 240 -3.86 5.02 -31.12
N TYR A 241 -4.71 4.13 -31.62
CA TYR A 241 -4.86 2.80 -31.05
C TYR A 241 -3.65 1.93 -31.37
N GLU A 242 -3.16 1.28 -30.34
CA GLU A 242 -2.12 0.27 -30.43
C GLU A 242 -2.53 -0.94 -29.57
N PRO A 243 -2.60 -2.16 -30.16
CA PRO A 243 -2.90 -3.35 -29.40
C PRO A 243 -1.77 -3.66 -28.40
N GLY A 244 -2.12 -4.16 -27.24
CA GLY A 244 -1.14 -4.62 -26.25
C GLY A 244 -0.34 -5.81 -26.77
N MET A 245 0.89 -5.97 -26.31
CA MET A 245 1.76 -7.10 -26.63
C MET A 245 1.39 -8.33 -25.80
N GLU A 246 1.62 -9.50 -26.37
CA GLU A 246 1.52 -10.79 -25.67
C GLU A 246 2.92 -11.30 -25.33
N PHE A 247 3.21 -11.44 -24.03
CA PHE A 247 4.45 -12.06 -23.54
C PHE A 247 4.15 -13.49 -23.09
N ARG A 248 4.85 -14.46 -23.65
CA ARG A 248 4.78 -15.87 -23.25
C ARG A 248 6.01 -16.27 -22.47
N ALA A 249 5.80 -16.97 -21.36
CA ALA A 249 6.89 -17.43 -20.52
C ALA A 249 6.54 -18.75 -19.80
N PRO A 250 7.50 -19.66 -19.67
CA PRO A 250 7.36 -20.84 -18.82
C PRO A 250 7.13 -20.47 -17.33
N VAL A 251 7.69 -19.33 -16.89
CA VAL A 251 7.58 -18.82 -15.54
C VAL A 251 7.09 -17.38 -15.54
N THR A 252 5.98 -17.12 -14.86
CA THR A 252 5.47 -15.77 -14.65
C THR A 252 5.45 -15.45 -13.16
N LEU A 253 6.13 -14.36 -12.75
CA LEU A 253 6.16 -13.85 -11.38
C LEU A 253 5.23 -12.66 -11.25
N LEU A 254 4.22 -12.78 -10.38
CA LEU A 254 3.28 -11.69 -10.09
C LEU A 254 3.78 -10.89 -8.88
N ALA A 255 4.32 -9.71 -9.15
CA ALA A 255 4.87 -8.78 -8.15
C ALA A 255 4.11 -7.44 -8.13
N GLU A 256 2.79 -7.48 -8.29
CA GLU A 256 1.90 -6.34 -8.50
C GLU A 256 1.57 -5.53 -7.23
N GLY A 257 2.14 -5.90 -6.10
CA GLY A 257 1.90 -5.25 -4.80
C GLY A 257 0.68 -5.79 -4.05
N ALA A 258 0.12 -4.98 -3.16
CA ALA A 258 -0.84 -5.43 -2.17
C ALA A 258 -2.11 -6.07 -2.74
N HIS A 259 -2.65 -5.54 -3.80
CA HIS A 259 -3.89 -6.05 -4.39
C HIS A 259 -3.62 -6.85 -5.68
N GLY A 260 -2.95 -6.25 -6.65
CA GLY A 260 -2.64 -6.85 -7.94
C GLY A 260 -3.87 -7.18 -8.80
N SER A 261 -3.94 -6.72 -10.02
CA SER A 261 -5.09 -7.03 -10.89
C SER A 261 -5.04 -8.47 -11.38
N LEU A 262 -3.93 -8.86 -11.98
CA LEU A 262 -3.72 -10.24 -12.45
C LEU A 262 -3.65 -11.24 -11.28
N SER A 263 -3.07 -10.84 -10.16
CA SER A 263 -3.04 -11.68 -8.95
C SER A 263 -4.44 -12.04 -8.48
N GLN A 264 -5.39 -11.08 -8.49
CA GLN A 264 -6.78 -11.38 -8.11
C GLN A 264 -7.46 -12.27 -9.14
N ASP A 265 -7.16 -12.12 -10.42
CA ASP A 265 -7.68 -12.99 -11.48
C ASP A 265 -7.14 -14.42 -11.33
N ALA A 266 -5.83 -14.59 -11.07
CA ALA A 266 -5.25 -15.91 -10.81
C ALA A 266 -5.87 -16.57 -9.57
N ILE A 267 -6.04 -15.84 -8.47
CA ILE A 267 -6.66 -16.34 -7.24
C ILE A 267 -8.08 -16.84 -7.51
N ARG A 268 -8.88 -16.08 -8.27
CA ARG A 268 -10.27 -16.41 -8.60
C ARG A 268 -10.38 -17.61 -9.55
N GLU A 269 -9.66 -17.54 -10.68
CA GLU A 269 -9.79 -18.53 -11.74
C GLU A 269 -9.20 -19.89 -11.36
N LEU A 270 -8.10 -19.91 -10.63
CA LEU A 270 -7.46 -21.12 -10.13
C LEU A 270 -7.96 -21.54 -8.73
N LYS A 271 -8.91 -20.81 -8.17
CA LYS A 271 -9.53 -21.09 -6.85
C LYS A 271 -8.49 -21.28 -5.73
N LEU A 272 -7.45 -20.45 -5.72
CA LEU A 272 -6.28 -20.64 -4.86
C LEU A 272 -6.62 -20.54 -3.37
N ARG A 273 -7.59 -19.69 -2.97
CA ARG A 273 -8.03 -19.56 -1.57
C ARG A 273 -8.85 -20.75 -1.11
N GLU A 274 -9.78 -21.17 -1.94
CA GLU A 274 -10.65 -22.33 -1.67
C GLU A 274 -9.83 -23.61 -1.53
N ALA A 275 -8.80 -23.78 -2.37
CA ALA A 275 -7.93 -24.95 -2.36
C ALA A 275 -7.23 -25.18 -1.01
N VAL A 276 -6.94 -24.10 -0.27
CA VAL A 276 -6.25 -24.16 1.04
C VAL A 276 -7.13 -23.72 2.21
N GLY A 277 -8.40 -23.41 1.97
CA GLY A 277 -9.33 -22.93 3.00
C GLY A 277 -8.88 -21.60 3.63
N ALA A 278 -8.23 -20.72 2.85
CA ALA A 278 -7.72 -19.46 3.35
C ALA A 278 -8.83 -18.44 3.65
N ASP A 279 -8.68 -17.74 4.77
CA ASP A 279 -9.54 -16.60 5.11
C ASP A 279 -9.39 -15.46 4.08
N PRO A 280 -10.41 -14.59 3.93
CA PRO A 280 -10.31 -13.39 3.10
C PRO A 280 -9.13 -12.52 3.52
N GLN A 281 -8.40 -12.00 2.53
CA GLN A 281 -7.32 -11.06 2.78
C GLN A 281 -7.86 -9.77 3.40
N THR A 282 -7.25 -9.33 4.49
CA THR A 282 -7.50 -8.02 5.09
C THR A 282 -6.53 -6.97 4.55
N TYR A 283 -7.00 -5.73 4.47
CA TYR A 283 -6.24 -4.62 3.94
C TYR A 283 -6.26 -3.42 4.88
N GLY A 284 -5.17 -2.67 4.88
CA GLY A 284 -5.10 -1.33 5.44
C GLY A 284 -4.96 -0.29 4.33
N LEU A 285 -5.31 0.94 4.65
CA LEU A 285 -5.01 2.12 3.82
C LEU A 285 -3.92 2.93 4.51
N GLY A 286 -2.77 3.08 3.85
CA GLY A 286 -1.73 4.01 4.26
C GLY A 286 -1.83 5.31 3.47
N ILE A 287 -2.00 6.42 4.17
CA ILE A 287 -1.93 7.78 3.61
C ILE A 287 -0.64 8.41 4.10
N LYS A 288 0.13 9.00 3.20
CA LYS A 288 1.40 9.67 3.56
C LYS A 288 1.54 11.03 2.88
N GLU A 289 2.32 11.87 3.53
CA GLU A 289 2.87 13.11 2.97
C GLU A 289 4.38 13.17 3.24
N VAL A 290 5.09 13.86 2.35
CA VAL A 290 6.48 14.26 2.55
C VAL A 290 6.51 15.77 2.65
N TRP A 291 7.12 16.27 3.71
CA TRP A 291 7.21 17.69 4.01
C TRP A 291 8.67 18.13 4.01
N ARG A 292 8.94 19.28 3.43
CA ARG A 292 10.17 20.01 3.69
C ARG A 292 9.94 20.90 4.90
N VAL A 293 10.64 20.62 5.99
CA VAL A 293 10.48 21.32 7.25
C VAL A 293 11.63 22.30 7.46
N LYS A 294 11.46 23.23 8.41
CA LYS A 294 12.56 24.12 8.80
C LYS A 294 13.68 23.33 9.48
N PRO A 295 14.95 23.73 9.28
CA PRO A 295 16.09 23.03 9.90
C PRO A 295 15.99 22.89 11.42
N GLU A 296 15.46 23.91 12.11
CA GLU A 296 15.26 23.92 13.56
C GLU A 296 14.19 22.90 14.05
N ASN A 297 13.30 22.47 13.16
CA ASN A 297 12.27 21.46 13.45
C ASN A 297 12.68 20.05 12.99
N HIS A 298 13.83 19.91 12.36
CA HIS A 298 14.32 18.66 11.81
C HIS A 298 15.26 17.94 12.78
N GLN A 299 15.09 16.62 12.92
CA GLN A 299 15.94 15.74 13.73
C GLN A 299 16.34 14.53 12.88
N ALA A 300 17.41 14.69 12.09
CA ALA A 300 17.85 13.65 11.16
C ALA A 300 17.97 12.26 11.84
N GLY A 301 17.39 11.25 11.21
CA GLY A 301 17.39 9.88 11.72
C GLY A 301 16.37 9.56 12.81
N GLN A 302 15.47 10.48 13.15
CA GLN A 302 14.41 10.21 14.10
C GLN A 302 13.27 9.41 13.46
N VAL A 303 12.85 8.36 14.13
CA VAL A 303 11.72 7.49 13.79
C VAL A 303 10.68 7.60 14.91
N VAL A 304 9.47 7.97 14.59
CA VAL A 304 8.36 8.07 15.55
C VAL A 304 7.21 7.20 15.05
N HIS A 305 6.76 6.26 15.88
CA HIS A 305 5.53 5.53 15.68
C HIS A 305 4.52 5.91 16.73
N THR A 306 3.25 5.96 16.37
CA THR A 306 2.20 6.31 17.32
C THR A 306 0.99 5.40 17.18
N ILE A 307 0.25 5.23 18.27
CA ILE A 307 -1.08 4.62 18.33
C ILE A 307 -2.03 5.51 19.11
N GLY A 308 -3.33 5.24 19.01
CA GLY A 308 -4.38 6.01 19.67
C GLY A 308 -4.94 7.12 18.77
N TRP A 309 -5.11 8.33 19.32
CA TRP A 309 -5.69 9.45 18.58
C TRP A 309 -4.97 9.69 17.22
N PRO A 310 -5.66 9.98 16.10
CA PRO A 310 -7.08 10.34 15.99
C PRO A 310 -8.04 9.13 15.90
N LEU A 311 -7.52 7.91 15.83
CA LEU A 311 -8.33 6.71 15.75
C LEU A 311 -8.87 6.32 17.15
N ASP A 312 -10.03 5.70 17.18
CA ASP A 312 -10.57 5.12 18.40
C ASP A 312 -9.97 3.71 18.68
N ILE A 313 -10.31 3.14 19.83
CA ILE A 313 -9.78 1.82 20.23
C ILE A 313 -10.33 0.64 19.43
N HIS A 314 -11.34 0.86 18.60
CA HIS A 314 -11.99 -0.16 17.78
C HIS A 314 -11.51 -0.11 16.33
N THR A 315 -10.85 0.97 15.95
CA THR A 315 -10.30 1.17 14.62
C THR A 315 -8.82 0.82 14.64
N TYR A 316 -8.49 -0.25 13.92
CA TYR A 316 -7.10 -0.68 13.79
C TYR A 316 -6.30 0.32 12.97
N GLY A 317 -5.10 0.68 13.46
CA GLY A 317 -4.22 1.60 12.77
C GLY A 317 -3.24 2.32 13.68
N GLY A 318 -2.57 3.31 13.11
CA GLY A 318 -1.60 4.14 13.82
C GLY A 318 -0.88 5.07 12.86
N SER A 319 -0.06 5.95 13.40
CA SER A 319 0.69 6.90 12.57
C SER A 319 2.20 6.79 12.77
N PHE A 320 2.91 7.37 11.83
CA PHE A 320 4.36 7.41 11.85
C PHE A 320 4.87 8.76 11.37
N MET A 321 6.10 9.09 11.76
CA MET A 321 6.84 10.25 11.27
C MET A 321 8.34 9.91 11.27
N TYR A 322 8.99 10.07 10.11
CA TYR A 322 10.40 9.77 9.90
C TYR A 322 11.12 11.00 9.36
N HIS A 323 12.22 11.38 10.01
CA HIS A 323 13.07 12.48 9.58
C HIS A 323 14.17 11.97 8.65
N MET A 324 14.00 12.24 7.38
CA MET A 324 14.88 11.83 6.28
C MET A 324 16.07 12.80 6.13
N GLU A 325 16.91 12.59 5.11
CA GLU A 325 17.91 13.57 4.68
C GLU A 325 17.27 14.89 4.16
N ASP A 326 18.03 15.96 3.99
CA ASP A 326 17.65 17.21 3.33
C ASP A 326 16.47 17.98 3.96
N ASN A 327 16.31 17.92 5.29
CA ASN A 327 15.20 18.50 6.01
C ASN A 327 13.82 17.97 5.53
N LEU A 328 13.78 16.77 4.99
CA LEU A 328 12.54 16.12 4.62
C LEU A 328 12.01 15.28 5.79
N VAL A 329 10.72 15.37 6.00
CA VAL A 329 9.99 14.55 6.97
C VAL A 329 8.85 13.85 6.25
N THR A 330 8.81 12.54 6.33
CA THR A 330 7.63 11.78 5.89
C THR A 330 6.76 11.45 7.09
N LEU A 331 5.47 11.63 6.95
CA LEU A 331 4.49 11.23 7.96
C LEU A 331 3.28 10.58 7.31
N GLY A 332 2.61 9.72 8.05
CA GLY A 332 1.44 9.03 7.53
C GLY A 332 0.56 8.45 8.61
N LEU A 333 -0.63 8.08 8.18
CA LEU A 333 -1.63 7.37 8.96
C LEU A 333 -2.00 6.07 8.22
N VAL A 334 -1.99 4.97 8.95
CA VAL A 334 -2.50 3.68 8.48
C VAL A 334 -3.81 3.40 9.18
N VAL A 335 -4.82 3.00 8.41
CA VAL A 335 -6.15 2.62 8.92
C VAL A 335 -6.54 1.28 8.32
N GLY A 336 -6.88 0.30 9.16
CA GLY A 336 -7.45 -0.99 8.72
C GLY A 336 -8.78 -0.75 8.02
N LEU A 337 -8.99 -1.36 6.86
CA LEU A 337 -10.20 -1.14 6.05
C LEU A 337 -11.43 -1.92 6.55
N ASP A 338 -11.30 -2.66 7.63
CA ASP A 338 -12.39 -3.35 8.34
C ASP A 338 -13.06 -2.49 9.43
N TYR A 339 -12.78 -1.19 9.48
CA TYR A 339 -13.39 -0.27 10.45
C TYR A 339 -14.91 -0.27 10.35
N LYS A 340 -15.58 -0.20 11.51
CA LYS A 340 -17.04 -0.34 11.61
C LYS A 340 -17.81 0.96 11.42
N ASN A 341 -17.15 2.11 11.62
CA ASN A 341 -17.78 3.41 11.50
C ASN A 341 -17.87 3.88 10.04
N PRO A 342 -19.05 3.86 9.38
CA PRO A 342 -19.18 4.23 7.98
C PRO A 342 -18.92 5.72 7.71
N TYR A 343 -18.88 6.55 8.75
CA TYR A 343 -18.57 7.99 8.63
C TYR A 343 -17.09 8.31 8.84
N LEU A 344 -16.26 7.32 9.17
CA LEU A 344 -14.84 7.52 9.28
C LEU A 344 -14.25 7.78 7.90
N SER A 345 -13.55 8.90 7.75
CA SER A 345 -12.77 9.22 6.57
C SER A 345 -11.28 9.17 6.90
N PRO A 346 -10.53 8.17 6.43
CA PRO A 346 -9.10 8.06 6.72
C PRO A 346 -8.32 9.32 6.36
N TYR A 347 -8.70 10.00 5.26
CA TYR A 347 -8.08 11.27 4.89
C TYR A 347 -8.34 12.38 5.89
N GLN A 348 -9.58 12.53 6.38
CA GLN A 348 -9.91 13.55 7.39
C GLN A 348 -9.20 13.25 8.72
N GLU A 349 -9.14 11.99 9.13
CA GLU A 349 -8.39 11.59 10.32
C GLU A 349 -6.90 11.88 10.18
N PHE A 350 -6.32 11.66 9.00
CA PHE A 350 -4.95 12.06 8.71
C PHE A 350 -4.74 13.59 8.80
N GLN A 351 -5.68 14.39 8.27
CA GLN A 351 -5.62 15.84 8.41
C GLN A 351 -5.72 16.27 9.89
N ARG A 352 -6.62 15.67 10.67
CA ARG A 352 -6.72 15.91 12.12
C ARG A 352 -5.42 15.57 12.85
N MET A 353 -4.81 14.43 12.51
CA MET A 353 -3.54 13.99 13.09
C MET A 353 -2.46 15.07 12.99
N LYS A 354 -2.35 15.76 11.87
CA LYS A 354 -1.33 16.80 11.64
C LYS A 354 -1.46 18.00 12.59
N HIS A 355 -2.65 18.25 13.13
CA HIS A 355 -2.87 19.31 14.12
C HIS A 355 -2.48 18.90 15.55
N HIS A 356 -2.16 17.63 15.79
CA HIS A 356 -1.70 17.19 17.10
C HIS A 356 -0.30 17.80 17.39
N PRO A 357 -0.01 18.25 18.65
CA PRO A 357 1.24 18.92 18.99
C PRO A 357 2.53 18.19 18.60
N VAL A 358 2.52 16.84 18.59
CA VAL A 358 3.65 16.01 18.18
C VAL A 358 4.03 16.26 16.73
N PHE A 359 3.05 16.42 15.83
CA PHE A 359 3.26 16.63 14.40
C PHE A 359 3.28 18.12 14.04
N ALA A 360 2.34 18.90 14.56
CA ALA A 360 2.16 20.30 14.22
C ALA A 360 3.44 21.12 14.44
N LYS A 361 4.15 20.87 15.54
CA LYS A 361 5.43 21.55 15.84
C LYS A 361 6.50 21.28 14.78
N VAL A 362 6.58 20.04 14.27
CA VAL A 362 7.55 19.67 13.24
C VAL A 362 7.19 20.30 11.89
N LEU A 363 5.90 20.34 11.58
CA LEU A 363 5.39 20.84 10.29
C LEU A 363 5.28 22.36 10.22
N GLU A 364 5.45 23.08 11.34
CA GLU A 364 5.28 24.53 11.41
C GLU A 364 6.18 25.27 10.44
N GLY A 365 5.55 25.98 9.49
CA GLY A 365 6.22 26.75 8.44
C GLY A 365 6.97 25.89 7.42
N GLY A 366 6.64 24.61 7.33
CA GLY A 366 7.07 23.69 6.28
C GLY A 366 6.10 23.63 5.12
N ASP A 367 6.54 23.00 4.02
CA ASP A 367 5.78 22.82 2.79
C ASP A 367 5.61 21.33 2.47
N CYS A 368 4.38 20.91 2.12
CA CYS A 368 4.12 19.57 1.63
C CYS A 368 4.62 19.43 0.19
N VAL A 369 5.62 18.59 -0.04
CA VAL A 369 6.27 18.42 -1.35
C VAL A 369 5.78 17.19 -2.11
N ALA A 370 5.22 16.19 -1.43
CA ALA A 370 4.64 15.00 -2.05
C ALA A 370 3.56 14.39 -1.15
N TYR A 371 2.60 13.73 -1.76
CA TYR A 371 1.55 13.01 -1.03
C TYR A 371 1.00 11.83 -1.84
N GLY A 372 0.37 10.90 -1.15
CA GLY A 372 -0.32 9.78 -1.78
C GLY A 372 -0.89 8.81 -0.78
N ALA A 373 -1.58 7.81 -1.33
CA ALA A 373 -2.15 6.73 -0.54
C ALA A 373 -1.99 5.38 -1.25
N ARG A 374 -1.85 4.31 -0.46
CA ARG A 374 -1.75 2.94 -0.97
C ARG A 374 -2.45 1.97 -0.05
N ALA A 375 -3.05 0.96 -0.65
CA ALA A 375 -3.48 -0.21 0.09
C ALA A 375 -2.27 -1.01 0.58
N LEU A 376 -2.40 -1.58 1.75
CA LEU A 376 -1.42 -2.43 2.41
C LEU A 376 -2.08 -3.77 2.74
N ASN A 377 -1.34 -4.86 2.58
CA ASN A 377 -1.80 -6.15 3.10
C ASN A 377 -1.65 -6.16 4.62
N GLU A 378 -2.69 -6.63 5.31
CA GLU A 378 -2.65 -6.91 6.73
C GLU A 378 -2.73 -8.41 6.96
N GLY A 379 -1.97 -8.90 7.97
CA GLY A 379 -1.75 -10.31 8.15
C GLY A 379 -0.69 -10.86 7.19
N GLY A 380 -0.73 -12.14 6.93
CA GLY A 380 0.24 -12.85 6.13
C GLY A 380 0.54 -14.21 6.72
N TYR A 381 1.56 -14.89 6.19
CA TYR A 381 2.03 -16.13 6.77
C TYR A 381 2.60 -15.89 8.17
N GLN A 382 2.06 -16.60 9.15
CA GLN A 382 2.50 -16.59 10.55
C GLN A 382 2.76 -18.01 11.00
#